data_211c6e0d2a59cdcc3b52ae4812d2a1c5
#
_entry.id   211c6e0d2a59cdcc3b52ae4812d2a1c5
#
_cell.length_a   1.000
_cell.length_b   1.000
_cell.length_c   1.000
_cell.angle_alpha   90.00
_cell.angle_beta   90.00
_cell.angle_gamma   90.00
#
_symmetry.space_group_name_H-M   'P 1'
#
loop_
_entity.id
_entity.type
_entity.pdbx_description
1 polymer ?
#
loop_
_entity_poly.entity_id
_entity_poly.type
_entity_poly.pdbx_seq_one_letter_code
_entity_poly.pdbx_strand_id
1 'polypeptide(L)'
;MDKVSRIDGKEYTLIEQLPALVGEAGYVICEDTEGKRFVCPEELWLENVPQTEQAAPVCTHSSTQEKIECFLSMFRGREELYARRYYSTKTGKSGYTPVCKNEWVQGLCDKRRYKCADCPNRAFVSLNYEAVKAHLRGDDPLCRDVAAIYPMCEDNTTWLLAADFDEANWQADVAAFRKCCTVLG
;
A
#
# COMPACT_ATOMS: atom_id res chain seq x y z
N MET A 1 -12.14 3.85 -13.52
CA MET A 1 -11.40 4.44 -14.67
C MET A 1 -11.65 3.53 -15.84
N ASP A 2 -12.27 4.05 -16.88
CA ASP A 2 -12.55 3.27 -18.09
C ASP A 2 -11.22 2.93 -18.76
N LYS A 3 -11.00 1.63 -19.04
CA LYS A 3 -9.80 1.20 -19.75
C LYS A 3 -9.94 1.63 -21.21
N VAL A 4 -8.98 2.38 -21.71
CA VAL A 4 -8.93 2.89 -23.09
C VAL A 4 -7.77 2.26 -23.81
N SER A 5 -7.95 1.85 -25.07
CA SER A 5 -6.90 1.35 -25.95
C SER A 5 -6.86 2.18 -27.24
N ARG A 6 -5.68 2.26 -27.88
CA ARG A 6 -5.51 2.92 -29.18
C ARG A 6 -5.11 1.89 -30.23
N ILE A 7 -6.07 1.51 -31.08
CA ILE A 7 -5.89 0.55 -32.16
C ILE A 7 -5.99 1.30 -33.49
N ASP A 8 -4.99 1.16 -34.35
CA ASP A 8 -4.92 1.84 -35.66
C ASP A 8 -5.10 3.37 -35.58
N GLY A 9 -4.58 3.98 -34.47
CA GLY A 9 -4.68 5.43 -34.26
C GLY A 9 -6.05 5.92 -33.78
N LYS A 10 -7.02 5.04 -33.56
CA LYS A 10 -8.33 5.34 -33.01
C LYS A 10 -8.41 4.92 -31.55
N GLU A 11 -9.17 5.67 -30.79
CA GLU A 11 -9.39 5.43 -29.35
C GLU A 11 -10.66 4.63 -29.14
N TYR A 12 -10.57 3.59 -28.30
CA TYR A 12 -11.67 2.69 -27.95
C TYR A 12 -11.76 2.55 -26.42
N THR A 13 -12.96 2.49 -25.91
CA THR A 13 -13.24 2.25 -24.48
C THR A 13 -13.66 0.81 -24.27
N LEU A 14 -13.15 0.15 -23.24
CA LEU A 14 -13.55 -1.21 -22.84
C LEU A 14 -14.97 -1.18 -22.29
N ILE A 15 -15.87 -1.98 -22.88
CA ILE A 15 -17.24 -2.15 -22.41
C ILE A 15 -17.38 -3.44 -21.59
N GLU A 16 -16.86 -4.56 -22.12
CA GLU A 16 -16.99 -5.87 -21.50
C GLU A 16 -15.83 -6.78 -21.88
N GLN A 17 -15.41 -7.61 -20.94
CA GLN A 17 -14.44 -8.69 -21.19
C GLN A 17 -15.20 -10.01 -21.27
N LEU A 18 -15.11 -10.69 -22.41
CA LEU A 18 -15.78 -11.97 -22.59
C LEU A 18 -14.95 -13.09 -21.96
N PRO A 19 -15.57 -14.00 -21.19
CA PRO A 19 -14.85 -15.10 -20.58
C PRO A 19 -14.25 -16.01 -21.66
N ALA A 20 -12.93 -16.24 -21.59
CA ALA A 20 -12.25 -17.22 -22.43
C ALA A 20 -12.55 -18.64 -21.94
N LEU A 21 -12.88 -19.55 -22.87
CA LEU A 21 -12.90 -20.98 -22.56
C LEU A 21 -11.47 -21.51 -22.47
N VAL A 22 -11.27 -22.55 -21.65
CA VAL A 22 -9.93 -23.11 -21.41
C VAL A 22 -9.28 -23.54 -22.74
N GLY A 23 -8.20 -22.86 -23.11
CA GLY A 23 -7.45 -23.10 -24.35
C GLY A 23 -7.87 -22.26 -25.55
N GLU A 24 -8.80 -21.33 -25.41
CA GLU A 24 -9.22 -20.40 -26.46
C GLU A 24 -8.72 -18.97 -26.20
N ALA A 25 -8.56 -18.17 -27.26
CA ALA A 25 -8.22 -16.76 -27.13
C ALA A 25 -9.37 -15.97 -26.49
N GLY A 26 -9.04 -15.07 -25.57
CA GLY A 26 -10.00 -14.13 -25.01
C GLY A 26 -10.42 -13.05 -26.01
N TYR A 27 -11.60 -12.47 -25.80
CA TYR A 27 -12.11 -11.35 -26.57
C TYR A 27 -12.66 -10.27 -25.65
N VAL A 28 -12.63 -9.02 -26.12
CA VAL A 28 -13.23 -7.88 -25.43
C VAL A 28 -14.23 -7.19 -26.35
N ILE A 29 -15.28 -6.62 -25.77
CA ILE A 29 -16.17 -5.69 -26.45
C ILE A 29 -15.67 -4.28 -26.14
N CYS A 30 -15.34 -3.51 -27.16
CA CYS A 30 -14.92 -2.13 -27.05
C CYS A 30 -15.83 -1.22 -27.89
N GLU A 31 -15.88 0.07 -27.53
CA GLU A 31 -16.69 1.09 -28.17
C GLU A 31 -15.81 2.24 -28.65
N ASP A 32 -16.00 2.71 -29.88
CA ASP A 32 -15.29 3.87 -30.39
C ASP A 32 -15.92 5.20 -29.90
N THR A 33 -15.28 6.31 -30.27
CA THR A 33 -15.74 7.67 -29.89
C THR A 33 -17.10 8.07 -30.53
N GLU A 34 -17.58 7.28 -31.51
CA GLU A 34 -18.87 7.48 -32.17
C GLU A 34 -19.98 6.58 -31.53
N GLY A 35 -19.65 5.79 -30.51
CA GLY A 35 -20.57 4.88 -29.84
C GLY A 35 -20.79 3.55 -30.55
N LYS A 36 -19.94 3.20 -31.54
CA LYS A 36 -20.03 1.94 -32.25
C LYS A 36 -19.20 0.87 -31.56
N ARG A 37 -19.79 -0.31 -31.38
CA ARG A 37 -19.17 -1.45 -30.68
C ARG A 37 -18.51 -2.42 -31.62
N PHE A 38 -17.37 -2.95 -31.17
CA PHE A 38 -16.55 -3.91 -31.87
C PHE A 38 -16.11 -5.03 -30.90
N VAL A 39 -15.90 -6.22 -31.50
CA VAL A 39 -15.25 -7.33 -30.79
C VAL A 39 -13.78 -7.32 -31.16
N CYS A 40 -12.90 -7.30 -30.21
CA CYS A 40 -11.46 -7.28 -30.41
C CYS A 40 -10.81 -8.46 -29.68
N PRO A 41 -9.83 -9.16 -30.26
CA PRO A 41 -9.02 -10.13 -29.55
C PRO A 41 -8.36 -9.47 -28.34
N GLU A 42 -8.37 -10.17 -27.20
CA GLU A 42 -7.82 -9.64 -25.93
C GLU A 42 -6.32 -9.32 -26.05
N GLU A 43 -5.57 -10.13 -26.79
CA GLU A 43 -4.15 -9.88 -27.05
C GLU A 43 -3.93 -8.54 -27.74
N LEU A 44 -4.67 -8.28 -28.83
CA LEU A 44 -4.59 -7.00 -29.58
C LEU A 44 -5.02 -5.82 -28.71
N TRP A 45 -6.04 -6.01 -27.87
CA TRP A 45 -6.48 -5.01 -26.92
C TRP A 45 -5.36 -4.67 -25.91
N LEU A 46 -4.74 -5.67 -25.30
CA LEU A 46 -3.69 -5.50 -24.27
C LEU A 46 -2.41 -4.89 -24.85
N GLU A 47 -2.04 -5.22 -26.10
CA GLU A 47 -0.87 -4.63 -26.77
C GLU A 47 -1.04 -3.12 -27.02
N ASN A 48 -2.26 -2.65 -27.19
CA ASN A 48 -2.58 -1.27 -27.56
C ASN A 48 -3.20 -0.44 -26.43
N VAL A 49 -3.45 -1.03 -25.25
CA VAL A 49 -3.75 -0.24 -24.05
C VAL A 49 -2.52 0.63 -23.78
N PRO A 50 -2.66 1.98 -23.74
CA PRO A 50 -1.57 2.81 -23.30
C PRO A 50 -1.12 2.24 -21.96
N GLN A 51 0.07 1.68 -21.93
CA GLN A 51 0.67 1.35 -20.66
C GLN A 51 0.72 2.69 -19.94
N THR A 52 -0.24 2.89 -19.01
CA THR A 52 -0.09 3.94 -18.00
C THR A 52 1.35 3.78 -17.59
N GLU A 53 2.19 4.79 -17.80
CA GLU A 53 3.62 4.73 -17.50
C GLU A 53 3.72 3.98 -16.20
N GLN A 54 4.11 2.70 -16.27
CA GLN A 54 4.42 1.96 -15.07
C GLN A 54 5.60 2.73 -14.55
N ALA A 55 5.33 3.54 -13.52
CA ALA A 55 6.35 4.35 -12.90
C ALA A 55 7.55 3.44 -12.73
N ALA A 56 8.67 3.81 -13.34
CA ALA A 56 9.84 2.95 -13.39
C ALA A 56 10.07 2.40 -11.97
N PRO A 57 10.30 1.10 -11.79
CA PRO A 57 10.34 0.51 -10.46
C PRO A 57 11.33 1.28 -9.60
N VAL A 58 10.90 1.67 -8.40
CA VAL A 58 11.74 2.43 -7.48
C VAL A 58 13.02 1.64 -7.21
N CYS A 59 14.16 2.29 -7.40
CA CYS A 59 15.49 1.69 -7.27
C CYS A 59 16.41 2.57 -6.41
N THR A 60 17.66 2.19 -6.28
CA THR A 60 18.68 2.95 -5.51
C THR A 60 18.87 4.38 -6.04
N HIS A 61 18.69 4.58 -7.33
CA HIS A 61 18.86 5.89 -8.01
C HIS A 61 17.60 6.76 -8.01
N SER A 62 16.45 6.21 -7.61
CA SER A 62 15.21 6.99 -7.49
C SER A 62 15.36 8.10 -6.47
N SER A 63 14.66 9.20 -6.71
CA SER A 63 14.63 10.36 -5.80
C SER A 63 14.04 9.97 -4.43
N THR A 64 14.34 10.79 -3.42
CA THR A 64 13.73 10.61 -2.09
C THR A 64 12.22 10.69 -2.14
N GLN A 65 11.68 11.54 -3.00
CA GLN A 65 10.24 11.70 -3.19
C GLN A 65 9.62 10.39 -3.70
N GLU A 66 10.14 9.83 -4.79
CA GLU A 66 9.65 8.57 -5.37
C GLU A 66 9.71 7.40 -4.37
N LYS A 67 10.79 7.33 -3.58
CA LYS A 67 10.93 6.30 -2.54
C LYS A 67 9.86 6.43 -1.44
N ILE A 68 9.57 7.65 -1.00
CA ILE A 68 8.56 7.91 0.02
C ILE A 68 7.16 7.64 -0.53
N GLU A 69 6.85 8.06 -1.75
CA GLU A 69 5.58 7.79 -2.41
C GLU A 69 5.34 6.29 -2.58
N CYS A 70 6.36 5.55 -3.02
CA CYS A 70 6.32 4.10 -3.10
C CYS A 70 6.06 3.48 -1.72
N PHE A 71 6.78 3.91 -0.68
CA PHE A 71 6.56 3.43 0.68
C PHE A 71 5.12 3.66 1.14
N LEU A 72 4.60 4.87 0.98
CA LEU A 72 3.24 5.22 1.37
C LEU A 72 2.17 4.44 0.58
N SER A 73 2.45 4.12 -0.68
CA SER A 73 1.53 3.31 -1.49
C SER A 73 1.47 1.84 -1.04
N MET A 74 2.59 1.29 -0.57
CA MET A 74 2.71 -0.11 -0.15
C MET A 74 2.22 -0.32 1.29
N PHE A 75 2.54 0.61 2.20
CA PHE A 75 2.23 0.49 3.63
C PHE A 75 1.01 1.33 4.01
N ARG A 76 -0.14 0.95 3.45
CA ARG A 76 -1.43 1.59 3.75
C ARG A 76 -2.07 0.97 4.99
N GLY A 77 -2.75 1.79 5.76
CA GLY A 77 -3.47 1.39 6.96
C GLY A 77 -4.38 2.51 7.41
N ARG A 78 -4.58 2.65 8.72
CA ARG A 78 -5.33 3.79 9.29
C ARG A 78 -4.66 5.11 8.90
N GLU A 79 -5.45 6.01 8.33
CA GLU A 79 -4.92 7.27 7.78
C GLU A 79 -4.73 8.34 8.86
N GLU A 80 -5.53 8.28 9.94
CA GLU A 80 -5.57 9.30 10.97
C GLU A 80 -4.45 9.19 12.01
N LEU A 81 -3.72 8.06 12.04
CA LEU A 81 -2.64 7.86 13.00
C LEU A 81 -1.55 6.92 12.48
N TYR A 82 -0.37 7.08 13.05
CA TYR A 82 0.71 6.11 12.97
C TYR A 82 1.38 5.95 14.34
N ALA A 83 2.16 4.90 14.53
CA ALA A 83 2.96 4.71 15.71
C ALA A 83 4.43 5.04 15.45
N ARG A 84 5.12 5.50 16.47
CA ARG A 84 6.56 5.71 16.47
C ARG A 84 7.21 4.83 17.55
N ARG A 85 8.37 4.26 17.21
CA ARG A 85 9.15 3.50 18.18
C ARG A 85 9.66 4.44 19.28
N TYR A 86 9.57 4.00 20.52
CA TYR A 86 10.24 4.65 21.64
C TYR A 86 11.32 3.74 22.22
N TYR A 87 12.28 4.36 22.86
CA TYR A 87 13.27 3.67 23.68
C TYR A 87 13.44 4.41 25.00
N SER A 88 13.32 3.69 26.11
CA SER A 88 13.51 4.25 27.45
C SER A 88 14.93 3.99 27.92
N THR A 89 15.77 5.02 27.96
CA THR A 89 17.14 4.93 28.49
C THR A 89 17.18 4.52 29.97
N LYS A 90 16.11 4.83 30.72
CA LYS A 90 16.00 4.50 32.16
C LYS A 90 15.76 3.00 32.39
N THR A 91 15.01 2.34 31.52
CA THR A 91 14.59 0.95 31.73
C THR A 91 15.13 -0.03 30.68
N GLY A 92 15.79 0.47 29.62
CA GLY A 92 16.23 -0.32 28.47
C GLY A 92 15.09 -0.84 27.60
N LYS A 93 13.83 -0.54 27.92
CA LYS A 93 12.66 -1.04 27.20
C LYS A 93 12.36 -0.21 25.97
N SER A 94 11.94 -0.88 24.91
CA SER A 94 11.41 -0.26 23.70
C SER A 94 10.01 -0.76 23.38
N GLY A 95 9.31 -0.05 22.52
CA GLY A 95 7.97 -0.40 22.06
C GLY A 95 7.46 0.65 21.09
N TYR A 96 6.20 0.59 20.75
CA TYR A 96 5.55 1.55 19.86
C TYR A 96 4.46 2.32 20.58
N THR A 97 4.30 3.59 20.24
CA THR A 97 3.26 4.48 20.78
C THR A 97 2.65 5.30 19.64
N PRO A 98 1.32 5.49 19.62
CA PRO A 98 0.73 6.38 18.62
C PRO A 98 1.28 7.80 18.75
N VAL A 99 1.55 8.44 17.64
CA VAL A 99 2.01 9.84 17.62
C VAL A 99 0.82 10.75 17.87
N CYS A 100 0.96 11.63 18.86
CA CYS A 100 -0.12 12.51 19.31
C CYS A 100 0.44 13.94 19.53
N LYS A 101 -0.28 14.95 19.04
CA LYS A 101 0.10 16.37 19.22
C LYS A 101 0.13 16.79 20.70
N ASN A 102 -0.69 16.14 21.53
CA ASN A 102 -0.79 16.40 22.95
C ASN A 102 0.13 15.52 23.82
N GLU A 103 1.03 14.74 23.20
CA GLU A 103 1.94 13.85 23.94
C GLU A 103 2.82 14.68 24.89
N TRP A 104 2.80 14.29 26.17
CA TRP A 104 3.53 14.96 27.27
C TRP A 104 3.12 16.40 27.57
N VAL A 105 2.03 16.92 26.97
CA VAL A 105 1.51 18.24 27.32
C VAL A 105 0.84 18.17 28.68
N GLN A 106 1.30 18.99 29.61
CA GLN A 106 0.79 19.04 31.00
C GLN A 106 -0.71 19.41 31.00
N GLY A 107 -1.51 18.67 31.75
CA GLY A 107 -2.96 18.86 31.80
C GLY A 107 -3.76 18.20 30.66
N LEU A 108 -3.11 17.82 29.55
CA LEU A 108 -3.77 17.14 28.44
C LEU A 108 -3.39 15.66 28.36
N CYS A 109 -2.11 15.32 28.59
CA CYS A 109 -1.62 13.96 28.49
C CYS A 109 -1.36 13.36 29.88
N ASP A 110 -2.16 12.36 30.25
CA ASP A 110 -1.95 11.57 31.46
C ASP A 110 -1.89 10.07 31.13
N LYS A 111 -0.71 9.61 30.73
CA LYS A 111 -0.45 8.19 30.38
C LYS A 111 -0.55 7.23 31.58
N ARG A 112 -0.65 7.73 32.80
CA ARG A 112 -0.87 6.92 34.00
C ARG A 112 -2.35 6.58 34.17
N ARG A 113 -3.23 7.52 33.78
CA ARG A 113 -4.68 7.42 33.96
C ARG A 113 -5.35 6.78 32.73
N TYR A 114 -4.88 7.10 31.53
CA TYR A 114 -5.52 6.67 30.29
C TYR A 114 -4.52 5.98 29.36
N LYS A 115 -4.97 4.92 28.67
CA LYS A 115 -4.31 4.45 27.45
C LYS A 115 -4.55 5.46 26.32
N CYS A 116 -3.63 5.55 25.36
CA CYS A 116 -3.77 6.51 24.27
C CYS A 116 -5.06 6.31 23.45
N ALA A 117 -5.52 5.07 23.29
CA ALA A 117 -6.77 4.75 22.61
C ALA A 117 -8.02 5.34 23.31
N ASP A 118 -8.00 5.41 24.65
CA ASP A 118 -9.14 5.84 25.47
C ASP A 118 -8.99 7.30 25.95
N CYS A 119 -7.92 7.99 25.51
CA CYS A 119 -7.63 9.36 25.98
C CYS A 119 -8.62 10.36 25.40
N PRO A 120 -9.34 11.14 26.23
CA PRO A 120 -10.29 12.14 25.74
C PRO A 120 -9.61 13.32 25.02
N ASN A 121 -8.33 13.55 25.30
CA ASN A 121 -7.53 14.61 24.70
C ASN A 121 -6.62 14.11 23.57
N ARG A 122 -6.91 12.92 23.00
CA ARG A 122 -6.10 12.40 21.91
C ARG A 122 -6.19 13.29 20.68
N ALA A 123 -5.05 13.62 20.09
CA ALA A 123 -4.93 14.37 18.85
C ALA A 123 -3.87 13.68 17.99
N PHE A 124 -4.25 12.55 17.41
CA PHE A 124 -3.34 11.73 16.63
C PHE A 124 -2.82 12.47 15.40
N VAL A 125 -1.72 11.98 14.86
CA VAL A 125 -1.04 12.55 13.69
C VAL A 125 -0.98 11.46 12.62
N SER A 126 -1.40 11.81 11.41
CA SER A 126 -1.28 10.95 10.24
C SER A 126 0.18 10.68 9.88
N LEU A 127 0.45 9.51 9.31
CA LEU A 127 1.76 9.23 8.71
C LEU A 127 2.00 10.22 7.57
N ASN A 128 3.10 10.95 7.63
CA ASN A 128 3.41 12.00 6.66
C ASN A 128 4.80 11.82 6.05
N TYR A 129 5.09 12.65 5.04
CA TYR A 129 6.35 12.64 4.31
C TYR A 129 7.58 12.69 5.23
N GLU A 130 7.60 13.58 6.22
CA GLU A 130 8.74 13.76 7.11
C GLU A 130 8.96 12.55 8.03
N ALA A 131 7.90 11.92 8.49
CA ALA A 131 7.98 10.70 9.30
C ALA A 131 8.54 9.53 8.48
N VAL A 132 8.08 9.35 7.24
CA VAL A 132 8.60 8.30 6.34
C VAL A 132 10.04 8.59 5.95
N LYS A 133 10.37 9.85 5.65
CA LYS A 133 11.75 10.26 5.34
C LYS A 133 12.71 9.96 6.49
N ALA A 134 12.32 10.27 7.72
CA ALA A 134 13.12 9.96 8.91
C ALA A 134 13.30 8.45 9.08
N HIS A 135 12.21 7.68 8.91
CA HIS A 135 12.23 6.22 8.97
C HIS A 135 13.18 5.59 7.95
N LEU A 136 13.13 6.06 6.69
CA LEU A 136 13.99 5.54 5.62
C LEU A 136 15.47 5.94 5.77
N ARG A 137 15.75 7.05 6.45
CA ARG A 137 17.12 7.50 6.73
C ARG A 137 17.75 6.70 7.86
N GLY A 138 17.00 6.39 8.90
CA GLY A 138 17.49 5.63 10.04
C GLY A 138 18.61 6.31 10.82
N ASP A 139 18.56 7.64 10.95
CA ASP A 139 19.64 8.44 11.54
C ASP A 139 19.67 8.37 13.08
N ASP A 140 18.56 7.96 13.73
CA ASP A 140 18.51 7.90 15.19
C ASP A 140 19.17 6.61 15.72
N PRO A 141 20.27 6.70 16.48
CA PRO A 141 20.99 5.53 16.99
C PRO A 141 20.16 4.66 17.96
N LEU A 142 19.05 5.20 18.49
CA LEU A 142 18.09 4.46 19.32
C LEU A 142 16.88 3.99 18.52
N CYS A 143 16.90 4.16 17.20
CA CYS A 143 15.83 3.80 16.26
C CYS A 143 14.44 4.38 16.64
N ARG A 144 14.40 5.62 17.19
CA ARG A 144 13.13 6.29 17.56
C ARG A 144 12.46 6.96 16.37
N ASP A 145 13.12 6.99 15.23
CA ASP A 145 12.61 7.40 13.91
C ASP A 145 11.84 6.30 13.19
N VAL A 146 11.86 5.06 13.71
CA VAL A 146 11.10 3.96 13.12
C VAL A 146 9.59 4.22 13.28
N ALA A 147 8.91 4.35 12.14
CA ALA A 147 7.46 4.45 12.04
C ALA A 147 6.82 3.07 11.88
N ALA A 148 5.62 2.91 12.40
CA ALA A 148 4.78 1.74 12.21
C ALA A 148 3.36 2.16 11.86
N ILE A 149 2.71 1.40 10.99
CA ILE A 149 1.32 1.61 10.62
C ILE A 149 0.39 0.77 11.50
N TYR A 150 -0.87 1.16 11.52
CA TYR A 150 -1.98 0.33 12.02
C TYR A 150 -2.67 -0.28 10.80
N PRO A 151 -2.36 -1.53 10.44
CA PRO A 151 -2.81 -2.11 9.17
C PRO A 151 -4.33 -2.34 9.13
N MET A 152 -4.95 -2.61 10.29
CA MET A 152 -6.40 -2.82 10.38
C MET A 152 -7.13 -1.50 10.49
N CYS A 153 -7.98 -1.20 9.53
CA CYS A 153 -8.85 -0.02 9.50
C CYS A 153 -10.01 -0.14 10.50
N GLU A 154 -10.74 0.95 10.77
CA GLU A 154 -11.85 0.97 11.74
C GLU A 154 -13.03 0.09 11.33
N ASP A 155 -13.20 -0.15 10.04
CA ASP A 155 -14.21 -1.04 9.44
C ASP A 155 -13.79 -2.52 9.39
N ASN A 156 -12.68 -2.87 10.06
CA ASN A 156 -12.04 -4.20 10.06
C ASN A 156 -11.53 -4.66 8.67
N THR A 157 -11.32 -3.76 7.74
CA THR A 157 -10.60 -4.05 6.48
C THR A 157 -9.09 -3.86 6.63
N THR A 158 -8.32 -4.41 5.70
CA THR A 158 -6.88 -4.19 5.61
C THR A 158 -6.44 -4.10 4.15
N TRP A 159 -5.41 -3.31 3.89
CA TRP A 159 -4.82 -3.13 2.57
C TRP A 159 -3.66 -4.08 2.30
N LEU A 160 -3.18 -4.76 3.30
CA LEU A 160 -2.04 -5.66 3.17
C LEU A 160 -2.25 -6.95 3.98
N LEU A 161 -1.73 -8.03 3.43
CA LEU A 161 -1.57 -9.30 4.11
C LEU A 161 -0.09 -9.50 4.40
N ALA A 162 0.25 -9.73 5.66
CA ALA A 162 1.58 -10.11 6.07
C ALA A 162 1.57 -11.58 6.51
N ALA A 163 2.47 -12.36 5.95
CA ALA A 163 2.69 -13.75 6.32
C ALA A 163 4.15 -13.95 6.71
N ASP A 164 4.39 -14.61 7.83
CA ASP A 164 5.71 -14.93 8.34
C ASP A 164 5.98 -16.43 8.15
N PHE A 165 7.16 -16.76 7.62
CA PHE A 165 7.57 -18.12 7.28
C PHE A 165 8.95 -18.37 7.87
N ASP A 166 9.01 -18.92 9.07
CA ASP A 166 10.23 -19.11 9.85
C ASP A 166 10.63 -20.59 10.06
N GLU A 167 9.83 -21.53 9.60
CA GLU A 167 10.10 -22.97 9.67
C GLU A 167 11.16 -23.44 8.66
N ALA A 168 11.66 -24.65 8.83
CA ALA A 168 12.77 -25.22 8.04
C ALA A 168 12.51 -25.23 6.52
N ASN A 169 11.25 -25.32 6.09
CA ASN A 169 10.83 -25.40 4.69
C ASN A 169 10.28 -24.08 4.14
N TRP A 170 10.58 -22.95 4.77
CA TRP A 170 9.97 -21.65 4.46
C TRP A 170 10.01 -21.25 2.97
N GLN A 171 11.06 -21.64 2.21
CA GLN A 171 11.14 -21.34 0.78
C GLN A 171 10.05 -22.05 -0.02
N ALA A 172 9.76 -23.32 0.29
CA ALA A 172 8.69 -24.09 -0.35
C ALA A 172 7.32 -23.54 0.04
N ASP A 173 7.15 -23.16 1.31
CA ASP A 173 5.90 -22.58 1.82
C ASP A 173 5.62 -21.22 1.20
N VAL A 174 6.62 -20.34 1.06
CA VAL A 174 6.52 -19.07 0.34
C VAL A 174 6.13 -19.30 -1.13
N ALA A 175 6.75 -20.28 -1.79
CA ALA A 175 6.44 -20.58 -3.19
C ALA A 175 5.00 -21.07 -3.36
N ALA A 176 4.52 -21.94 -2.47
CA ALA A 176 3.15 -22.43 -2.44
C ALA A 176 2.16 -21.29 -2.16
N PHE A 177 2.45 -20.45 -1.17
CA PHE A 177 1.62 -19.29 -0.82
C PHE A 177 1.48 -18.31 -1.99
N ARG A 178 2.60 -17.94 -2.64
CA ARG A 178 2.58 -17.08 -3.82
C ARG A 178 1.75 -17.65 -4.96
N LYS A 179 1.85 -18.97 -5.21
CA LYS A 179 1.04 -19.65 -6.22
C LYS A 179 -0.45 -19.56 -5.89
N CYS A 180 -0.83 -19.78 -4.64
CA CYS A 180 -2.23 -19.62 -4.20
C CYS A 180 -2.73 -18.18 -4.41
N CYS A 181 -1.94 -17.16 -4.01
CA CYS A 181 -2.31 -15.76 -4.23
C CYS A 181 -2.50 -15.43 -5.72
N THR A 182 -1.65 -15.98 -6.60
CA THR A 182 -1.79 -15.76 -8.06
C THR A 182 -3.08 -16.40 -8.62
N VAL A 183 -3.51 -17.54 -8.07
CA VAL A 183 -4.73 -18.24 -8.52
C VAL A 183 -6.00 -17.58 -8.00
N LEU A 184 -5.94 -17.01 -6.80
CA LEU A 184 -7.10 -16.40 -6.14
C LEU A 184 -7.31 -14.92 -6.48
N GLY A 185 -6.36 -14.27 -7.11
CA GLY A 185 -6.37 -12.83 -7.48
C GLY A 185 -5.68 -12.01 -6.44
#